data_68d592963735981ebf3d85f9a4926518
#
_entry.id   68d592963735981ebf3d85f9a4926518
#
_cell.length_a   1.000
_cell.length_b   1.000
_cell.length_c   1.000
_cell.angle_alpha   90.00
_cell.angle_beta   90.00
_cell.angle_gamma   90.00
#
_symmetry.space_group_name_H-M   'P 1'
#
loop_
_entity.id
_entity.type
_entity.pdbx_description
1 polymer ?
#
loop_
_entity_poly.entity_id
_entity_poly.type
_entity_poly.pdbx_seq_one_letter_code
_entity_poly.pdbx_strand_id
1 'polypeptide(L)'
;MSEYLRSRVCLHLLKRPLVLNMVGQHLLSALQWEPREFPFLTWDQMCHIFKYCTTIWGQKTSGTRSSHSVIGNSLNGQKTEVHLRPRCQNYWQLTACVHTNSGINPITNIQLTQVVETLGLSYRNTRDLNRTIDEEMPGRPKFKCEEVQLGGEMYQFHFREIVPCLRALFGDARFSNHLVFAPERHYQDAGHTIQAFGEMHTGKWWWSVQVRLNRNLMFFSDTQCLQESLESRRPGATVMPVSLSSDKTQLTLFRSKCAYPIYMTIGNLPRAIRNKPTLQAQMLIGYIPTTRLKHIKNKAARRRALANLFHFCMHKVLLPIESYGVTGVAMATGDGTWYRCHPILATFIGDYPEQSLVACTPSGRCPKCSISRDEIGSNTRFPLRNFTAAQAIYSLSDGNPTTFHAACRDANMKPVYHPFWEHLPYTNIFLSITPDVLHQLHQGILKHMVRWLAELSSEEIDSRCSRLPPNHNARHFHTGFTWLSKLTGKEHKDIARILLGVAVNLDLSGVRTSARLTHVVRALLDFIYLSQYPVNTTESLKAMDDALL
;
A
#
# COMPACT_ATOMS: atom_id res chain seq x y z
N MET A 1 -37.26 -10.52 -22.16
CA MET A 1 -35.89 -10.70 -21.63
C MET A 1 -35.14 -9.39 -21.42
N SER A 2 -35.36 -8.36 -22.22
CA SER A 2 -34.86 -7.01 -21.92
C SER A 2 -35.47 -6.43 -20.63
N GLU A 3 -36.71 -6.78 -20.29
CA GLU A 3 -37.39 -6.35 -19.07
C GLU A 3 -36.98 -7.14 -17.83
N TYR A 4 -36.59 -8.43 -17.95
CA TYR A 4 -36.14 -9.26 -16.83
C TYR A 4 -34.72 -8.87 -16.35
N LEU A 5 -33.83 -8.52 -17.29
CA LEU A 5 -32.52 -7.94 -16.96
C LEU A 5 -32.65 -6.52 -16.41
N ARG A 6 -33.59 -5.73 -16.95
CA ARG A 6 -33.93 -4.41 -16.38
C ARG A 6 -34.53 -4.54 -14.98
N SER A 7 -35.36 -5.52 -14.69
CA SER A 7 -36.04 -5.64 -13.39
C SER A 7 -35.12 -6.15 -12.27
N ARG A 8 -34.21 -7.09 -12.49
CA ARG A 8 -33.34 -7.58 -11.41
C ARG A 8 -32.09 -6.71 -11.19
N VAL A 9 -31.49 -6.19 -12.25
CA VAL A 9 -30.40 -5.22 -12.13
C VAL A 9 -30.94 -3.88 -11.65
N CYS A 10 -32.11 -3.43 -12.11
CA CYS A 10 -32.78 -2.22 -11.63
C CYS A 10 -33.36 -2.33 -10.22
N LEU A 11 -33.96 -3.44 -9.79
CA LEU A 11 -34.65 -3.50 -8.48
C LEU A 11 -33.71 -3.48 -7.27
N HIS A 12 -32.45 -3.92 -7.41
CA HIS A 12 -31.47 -3.78 -6.32
C HIS A 12 -30.69 -2.45 -6.36
N LEU A 13 -30.73 -1.75 -7.48
CA LEU A 13 -30.00 -0.52 -7.72
C LEU A 13 -30.92 0.72 -7.74
N LEU A 14 -32.20 0.57 -8.03
CA LEU A 14 -33.20 1.67 -8.08
C LEU A 14 -33.52 2.33 -6.74
N LYS A 15 -32.95 1.84 -5.64
CA LYS A 15 -32.98 2.58 -4.37
C LYS A 15 -31.97 3.72 -4.27
N ARG A 16 -31.13 3.96 -5.29
CA ARG A 16 -30.24 5.13 -5.40
C ARG A 16 -29.94 5.46 -6.87
N PRO A 17 -30.62 6.43 -7.49
CA PRO A 17 -30.65 6.63 -8.95
C PRO A 17 -29.36 7.12 -9.60
N LEU A 18 -28.40 7.67 -8.88
CA LEU A 18 -27.20 8.31 -9.46
C LEU A 18 -26.02 7.37 -9.79
N VAL A 19 -25.98 6.21 -9.16
CA VAL A 19 -24.83 5.28 -9.31
C VAL A 19 -25.00 4.31 -10.48
N LEU A 20 -26.25 4.06 -10.87
CA LEU A 20 -26.61 3.08 -11.90
C LEU A 20 -26.30 3.52 -13.32
N ASN A 21 -26.42 4.82 -13.60
CA ASN A 21 -26.26 5.31 -14.97
C ASN A 21 -24.81 5.24 -15.47
N MET A 22 -23.81 5.30 -14.61
CA MET A 22 -22.42 5.38 -15.05
C MET A 22 -21.76 4.01 -15.23
N VAL A 23 -21.91 3.08 -14.27
CA VAL A 23 -21.24 1.75 -14.39
C VAL A 23 -22.00 0.82 -15.36
N GLY A 24 -23.31 0.85 -15.30
CA GLY A 24 -24.16 0.12 -16.25
C GLY A 24 -24.02 0.65 -17.68
N GLN A 25 -23.89 1.96 -17.85
CA GLN A 25 -23.69 2.56 -19.19
C GLN A 25 -22.27 2.30 -19.72
N HIS A 26 -21.22 2.27 -18.90
CA HIS A 26 -19.87 1.94 -19.38
C HIS A 26 -19.69 0.46 -19.66
N LEU A 27 -20.30 -0.44 -18.90
CA LEU A 27 -20.32 -1.86 -19.27
C LEU A 27 -21.18 -2.09 -20.52
N LEU A 28 -22.32 -1.42 -20.63
CA LEU A 28 -23.17 -1.50 -21.82
C LEU A 28 -22.56 -0.76 -23.02
N SER A 29 -21.83 0.34 -22.81
CA SER A 29 -21.10 1.04 -23.89
C SER A 29 -19.87 0.26 -24.33
N ALA A 30 -19.12 -0.35 -23.42
CA ALA A 30 -18.05 -1.29 -23.76
C ALA A 30 -18.56 -2.51 -24.53
N LEU A 31 -19.81 -2.89 -24.30
CA LEU A 31 -20.50 -3.96 -25.01
C LEU A 31 -21.13 -3.52 -26.35
N GLN A 32 -21.29 -2.22 -26.61
CA GLN A 32 -21.96 -1.67 -27.80
C GLN A 32 -21.02 -1.00 -28.82
N TRP A 33 -19.71 -0.91 -28.56
CA TRP A 33 -18.80 -0.05 -29.31
C TRP A 33 -18.08 -0.73 -30.47
N GLU A 34 -18.01 -0.01 -31.59
CA GLU A 34 -17.17 -0.35 -32.76
C GLU A 34 -15.78 0.27 -32.62
N PRO A 35 -14.71 -0.38 -33.10
CA PRO A 35 -13.33 0.08 -32.93
C PRO A 35 -13.00 1.21 -33.91
N ARG A 36 -13.16 2.45 -33.50
CA ARG A 36 -12.50 3.60 -34.17
C ARG A 36 -12.16 4.66 -33.15
N GLU A 37 -10.83 4.90 -33.01
CA GLU A 37 -10.16 6.08 -32.45
C GLU A 37 -10.45 6.49 -31.01
N PHE A 38 -9.58 6.07 -30.05
CA PHE A 38 -9.47 6.70 -28.74
C PHE A 38 -8.03 6.81 -28.23
N PRO A 39 -7.70 7.96 -27.61
CA PRO A 39 -6.40 8.17 -27.00
C PRO A 39 -6.29 7.55 -25.61
N PHE A 40 -5.15 7.06 -25.31
CA PHE A 40 -4.53 6.48 -24.12
C PHE A 40 -5.16 6.72 -22.74
N LEU A 41 -5.56 5.64 -22.07
CA LEU A 41 -5.80 5.59 -20.62
C LEU A 41 -4.48 5.47 -19.86
N THR A 42 -4.27 6.29 -18.84
CA THR A 42 -3.11 6.23 -17.98
C THR A 42 -3.38 5.47 -16.70
N TRP A 43 -2.29 5.13 -16.00
CA TRP A 43 -2.30 4.66 -14.61
C TRP A 43 -3.24 5.48 -13.70
N ASP A 44 -3.35 6.79 -13.92
CA ASP A 44 -4.27 7.67 -13.20
C ASP A 44 -5.74 7.34 -13.46
N GLN A 45 -6.11 6.90 -14.63
CA GLN A 45 -7.48 6.50 -14.96
C GLN A 45 -7.88 5.18 -14.31
N MET A 46 -6.93 4.27 -14.09
CA MET A 46 -7.16 3.06 -13.28
C MET A 46 -7.41 3.39 -11.81
N CYS A 47 -6.74 4.37 -11.26
CA CYS A 47 -7.09 4.91 -9.95
C CYS A 47 -8.55 5.39 -9.91
N HIS A 48 -9.18 5.70 -11.03
CA HIS A 48 -10.54 6.17 -11.16
C HIS A 48 -11.60 5.08 -11.11
N ILE A 49 -11.42 4.00 -11.85
CA ILE A 49 -12.27 2.80 -11.74
C ILE A 49 -12.22 2.29 -10.29
N PHE A 50 -11.06 2.37 -9.65
CA PHE A 50 -10.81 2.00 -8.27
C PHE A 50 -11.64 2.74 -7.23
N LYS A 51 -11.80 4.03 -7.38
CA LYS A 51 -12.52 4.84 -6.40
C LYS A 51 -14.01 4.56 -6.36
N TYR A 52 -14.57 4.26 -7.49
CA TYR A 52 -15.98 3.93 -7.56
C TYR A 52 -16.28 2.68 -6.75
N CYS A 53 -15.39 1.72 -6.81
CA CYS A 53 -15.51 0.46 -6.08
C CYS A 53 -15.35 0.60 -4.56
N THR A 54 -14.44 1.48 -4.08
CA THR A 54 -14.21 1.66 -2.63
C THR A 54 -15.24 2.56 -1.97
N THR A 55 -15.87 3.49 -2.69
CA THR A 55 -16.93 4.37 -2.15
C THR A 55 -18.21 3.59 -1.82
N ILE A 56 -18.51 2.55 -2.59
CA ILE A 56 -19.67 1.66 -2.32
C ILE A 56 -19.43 0.83 -1.04
N TRP A 57 -18.19 0.52 -0.71
CA TRP A 57 -17.88 -0.36 0.43
C TRP A 57 -17.85 0.36 1.78
N GLY A 58 -17.48 1.63 1.82
CA GLY A 58 -17.44 2.44 3.04
C GLY A 58 -18.81 2.75 3.66
N GLN A 59 -19.89 2.51 2.95
CA GLN A 59 -21.25 2.84 3.40
C GLN A 59 -22.07 1.65 3.94
N LYS A 60 -21.59 0.40 3.82
CA LYS A 60 -22.38 -0.79 4.17
C LYS A 60 -22.11 -1.43 5.54
N THR A 61 -21.32 -0.83 6.42
CA THR A 61 -21.03 -1.41 7.74
C THR A 61 -21.86 -0.86 8.90
N SER A 62 -23.00 -0.19 8.63
CA SER A 62 -23.95 0.25 9.65
C SER A 62 -25.34 -0.35 9.40
N GLY A 63 -25.52 -1.61 9.75
CA GLY A 63 -26.83 -2.28 9.61
C GLY A 63 -26.90 -3.56 10.45
N THR A 64 -27.42 -3.43 11.65
CA THR A 64 -28.17 -4.39 12.50
C THR A 64 -27.72 -5.86 12.61
N ARG A 65 -27.34 -6.20 13.83
CA ARG A 65 -27.29 -7.56 14.39
C ARG A 65 -28.70 -8.11 14.59
N SER A 66 -28.92 -9.35 14.17
CA SER A 66 -29.87 -10.24 14.83
C SER A 66 -29.13 -11.49 15.32
N SER A 67 -29.38 -11.81 16.57
CA SER A 67 -28.88 -12.94 17.33
C SER A 67 -29.63 -14.22 16.97
N HIS A 68 -28.92 -15.32 16.74
CA HIS A 68 -29.45 -16.66 17.06
C HIS A 68 -28.32 -17.55 17.57
N SER A 69 -28.53 -18.04 18.77
CA SER A 69 -27.78 -19.08 19.48
C SER A 69 -28.18 -20.45 18.97
N VAL A 70 -27.21 -21.35 18.75
CA VAL A 70 -27.46 -22.80 18.83
C VAL A 70 -26.24 -23.43 19.49
N ILE A 71 -26.53 -24.13 20.57
CA ILE A 71 -25.68 -25.00 21.36
C ILE A 71 -25.65 -26.38 20.68
N GLY A 72 -24.50 -27.04 20.64
CA GLY A 72 -24.39 -28.42 20.22
C GLY A 72 -23.06 -29.03 20.62
N ASN A 73 -23.09 -29.90 21.60
CA ASN A 73 -21.99 -30.76 22.10
C ASN A 73 -21.63 -31.87 21.13
N SER A 74 -20.37 -32.32 21.09
CA SER A 74 -19.97 -33.71 21.39
C SER A 74 -18.60 -34.08 20.80
N LEU A 75 -17.70 -34.49 21.65
CA LEU A 75 -16.79 -35.66 21.71
C LEU A 75 -16.40 -36.37 20.39
N ASN A 76 -15.12 -36.41 20.05
CA ASN A 76 -14.28 -37.63 20.08
C ASN A 76 -12.88 -37.36 19.52
N GLY A 77 -11.89 -37.98 20.18
CA GLY A 77 -10.48 -37.82 19.88
C GLY A 77 -10.03 -38.56 18.63
N GLN A 78 -9.12 -37.93 17.91
CA GLN A 78 -8.10 -38.59 17.11
C GLN A 78 -6.85 -37.71 17.07
N LYS A 79 -5.72 -38.30 17.47
CA LYS A 79 -4.38 -37.72 17.31
C LYS A 79 -4.05 -37.66 15.83
N THR A 80 -3.90 -36.48 15.28
CA THR A 80 -3.28 -36.25 13.98
C THR A 80 -1.98 -35.51 14.19
N GLU A 81 -0.88 -36.14 13.83
CA GLU A 81 0.43 -35.48 13.73
C GLU A 81 0.36 -34.34 12.74
N VAL A 82 0.55 -33.12 13.23
CA VAL A 82 0.59 -31.93 12.42
C VAL A 82 2.04 -31.61 12.11
N HIS A 83 2.49 -31.92 10.91
CA HIS A 83 3.72 -31.38 10.36
C HIS A 83 3.57 -29.84 10.15
N LEU A 84 4.00 -29.08 11.15
CA LEU A 84 4.09 -27.63 11.08
C LEU A 84 5.28 -27.21 10.22
N ARG A 85 5.04 -26.90 8.95
CA ARG A 85 5.95 -26.02 8.22
C ARG A 85 5.77 -24.59 8.76
N PRO A 86 6.84 -23.87 9.18
CA PRO A 86 6.70 -22.54 9.73
C PRO A 86 6.23 -21.56 8.65
N ARG A 87 5.01 -21.08 8.76
CA ARG A 87 4.53 -19.93 7.97
C ARG A 87 5.08 -18.64 8.59
N CYS A 88 5.97 -17.97 7.90
CA CYS A 88 6.61 -16.70 8.32
C CYS A 88 5.65 -15.56 8.67
N GLN A 89 4.36 -15.66 8.37
CA GLN A 89 3.35 -14.68 8.76
C GLN A 89 3.10 -14.59 10.27
N ASN A 90 3.33 -15.66 11.03
CA ASN A 90 3.07 -15.69 12.48
C ASN A 90 4.16 -15.00 13.31
N TYR A 91 5.36 -14.84 12.77
CA TYR A 91 6.46 -14.20 13.47
C TYR A 91 6.24 -12.70 13.71
N TRP A 92 5.65 -12.01 12.74
CA TRP A 92 5.33 -10.58 12.84
C TRP A 92 4.17 -10.30 13.79
N GLN A 93 3.19 -11.18 13.85
CA GLN A 93 2.08 -11.06 14.81
C GLN A 93 2.55 -11.29 16.25
N LEU A 94 3.49 -12.19 16.48
CA LEU A 94 4.09 -12.43 17.80
C LEU A 94 4.93 -11.22 18.27
N THR A 95 5.71 -10.61 17.39
CA THR A 95 6.52 -9.43 17.72
C THR A 95 5.64 -8.21 18.03
N ALA A 96 4.53 -8.02 17.33
CA ALA A 96 3.58 -6.93 17.60
C ALA A 96 2.85 -7.10 18.95
N CYS A 97 2.57 -8.35 19.36
CA CYS A 97 1.96 -8.62 20.68
C CYS A 97 2.90 -8.38 21.86
N VAL A 98 4.21 -8.50 21.64
CA VAL A 98 5.22 -8.45 22.71
C VAL A 98 5.53 -7.01 23.17
N HIS A 99 5.34 -6.01 22.31
CA HIS A 99 5.71 -4.62 22.61
C HIS A 99 4.59 -3.74 23.21
N THR A 100 3.38 -4.27 23.43
CA THR A 100 2.34 -3.49 24.11
C THR A 100 2.38 -3.71 25.62
N ASN A 101 3.11 -2.88 26.32
CA ASN A 101 3.34 -2.96 27.78
C ASN A 101 2.12 -2.55 28.64
N SER A 102 0.92 -2.46 28.10
CA SER A 102 -0.29 -2.13 28.86
C SER A 102 -1.29 -3.29 28.83
N GLY A 103 -1.25 -4.13 29.86
CA GLY A 103 -2.33 -5.06 30.19
C GLY A 103 -2.39 -6.33 29.34
N ILE A 104 -1.30 -7.11 29.30
CA ILE A 104 -1.31 -8.45 28.74
C ILE A 104 -2.24 -9.34 29.58
N ASN A 105 -3.25 -9.90 28.96
CA ASN A 105 -4.16 -10.83 29.59
C ASN A 105 -3.37 -12.08 30.08
N PRO A 106 -3.61 -12.61 31.29
CA PRO A 106 -2.95 -13.82 31.80
C PRO A 106 -2.98 -15.02 30.85
N ILE A 107 -4.03 -15.12 30.03
CA ILE A 107 -4.19 -16.18 29.02
C ILE A 107 -3.10 -16.12 27.93
N THR A 108 -2.65 -14.93 27.54
CA THR A 108 -1.61 -14.77 26.51
C THR A 108 -0.24 -15.19 27.05
N ASN A 109 0.03 -14.97 28.34
CA ASN A 109 1.26 -15.45 28.97
C ASN A 109 1.30 -16.98 29.10
N ILE A 110 0.18 -17.63 29.43
CA ILE A 110 0.09 -19.09 29.53
C ILE A 110 0.34 -19.74 28.16
N GLN A 111 -0.24 -19.20 27.08
CA GLN A 111 -0.03 -19.71 25.73
C GLN A 111 1.42 -19.54 25.26
N LEU A 112 2.06 -18.41 25.58
CA LEU A 112 3.46 -18.17 25.25
C LEU A 112 4.38 -19.13 26.03
N THR A 113 4.12 -19.37 27.31
CA THR A 113 4.89 -20.30 28.14
C THR A 113 4.84 -21.71 27.59
N GLN A 114 3.67 -22.21 27.20
CA GLN A 114 3.53 -23.53 26.58
C GLN A 114 4.31 -23.65 25.25
N VAL A 115 4.27 -22.61 24.40
CA VAL A 115 5.04 -22.59 23.14
C VAL A 115 6.53 -22.58 23.41
N VAL A 116 6.98 -21.78 24.38
CA VAL A 116 8.38 -21.70 24.81
C VAL A 116 8.91 -23.06 25.30
N GLU A 117 8.15 -23.73 26.16
CA GLU A 117 8.50 -25.04 26.69
C GLU A 117 8.51 -26.12 25.60
N THR A 118 7.49 -26.12 24.73
CA THR A 118 7.37 -27.10 23.65
C THR A 118 8.49 -26.99 22.61
N LEU A 119 8.95 -25.77 22.34
CA LEU A 119 10.00 -25.50 21.35
C LEU A 119 11.41 -25.42 21.96
N GLY A 120 11.55 -25.55 23.28
CA GLY A 120 12.84 -25.43 23.95
C GLY A 120 13.53 -24.08 23.76
N LEU A 121 12.76 -22.98 23.76
CA LEU A 121 13.29 -21.64 23.48
C LEU A 121 14.12 -21.12 24.65
N SER A 122 15.09 -20.26 24.38
CA SER A 122 16.04 -19.71 25.36
C SER A 122 15.43 -18.71 26.36
N TYR A 123 14.20 -18.25 26.14
CA TYR A 123 13.49 -17.31 27.01
C TYR A 123 12.25 -17.97 27.64
N ARG A 124 11.88 -17.56 28.84
CA ARG A 124 10.79 -18.17 29.62
C ARG A 124 9.46 -17.43 29.55
N ASN A 125 9.49 -16.15 29.23
CA ASN A 125 8.33 -15.28 29.20
C ASN A 125 8.57 -14.07 28.28
N THR A 126 7.55 -13.26 28.07
CA THR A 126 7.61 -12.06 27.21
C THR A 126 8.66 -11.06 27.68
N ARG A 127 8.89 -10.94 28.99
CA ARG A 127 9.87 -10.00 29.53
C ARG A 127 11.30 -10.46 29.20
N ASP A 128 11.59 -11.74 29.33
CA ASP A 128 12.89 -12.33 28.96
C ASP A 128 13.12 -12.23 27.45
N LEU A 129 12.11 -12.53 26.64
CA LEU A 129 12.19 -12.34 25.19
C LEU A 129 12.52 -10.90 24.81
N ASN A 130 11.83 -9.93 25.40
CA ASN A 130 12.10 -8.52 25.15
C ASN A 130 13.51 -8.12 25.58
N ARG A 131 13.97 -8.60 26.74
CA ARG A 131 15.34 -8.36 27.19
C ARG A 131 16.36 -8.94 26.21
N THR A 132 16.20 -10.19 25.79
CA THR A 132 17.06 -10.84 24.79
C THR A 132 17.07 -10.06 23.48
N ILE A 133 15.90 -9.61 22.99
CA ILE A 133 15.80 -8.77 21.79
C ILE A 133 16.54 -7.45 21.96
N ASP A 134 16.42 -6.82 23.12
CA ASP A 134 17.00 -5.50 23.37
C ASP A 134 18.52 -5.56 23.67
N GLU A 135 19.00 -6.66 24.26
CA GLU A 135 20.39 -6.82 24.70
C GLU A 135 21.25 -7.61 23.70
N GLU A 136 20.70 -8.66 23.11
CA GLU A 136 21.47 -9.64 22.32
C GLU A 136 21.33 -9.48 20.81
N MET A 137 20.30 -8.75 20.31
CA MET A 137 20.20 -8.51 18.87
C MET A 137 21.08 -7.32 18.47
N PRO A 138 22.29 -7.58 17.95
CA PRO A 138 23.23 -6.53 17.59
C PRO A 138 22.68 -5.68 16.43
N GLY A 139 22.95 -4.38 16.50
CA GLY A 139 22.71 -3.46 15.38
C GLY A 139 21.30 -2.88 15.26
N ARG A 140 20.35 -3.20 16.15
CA ARG A 140 19.02 -2.57 16.15
C ARG A 140 18.93 -1.44 17.18
N PRO A 141 18.60 -0.20 16.77
CA PRO A 141 18.37 0.91 17.69
C PRO A 141 17.24 0.60 18.68
N LYS A 142 17.40 1.01 19.94
CA LYS A 142 16.38 0.83 20.98
C LYS A 142 15.16 1.70 20.72
N PHE A 143 13.98 1.24 21.18
CA PHE A 143 12.77 2.06 21.19
C PHE A 143 12.88 3.16 22.25
N LYS A 144 12.47 4.36 21.87
CA LYS A 144 12.15 5.46 22.78
C LYS A 144 10.64 5.50 22.98
N CYS A 145 10.21 5.99 24.14
CA CYS A 145 8.82 6.26 24.45
C CYS A 145 8.65 7.74 24.75
N GLU A 146 7.78 8.41 24.02
CA GLU A 146 7.40 9.80 24.30
C GLU A 146 5.88 9.89 24.51
N GLU A 147 5.47 10.84 25.34
CA GLU A 147 4.05 11.11 25.56
C GLU A 147 3.54 12.16 24.59
N VAL A 148 2.42 11.87 23.95
CA VAL A 148 1.74 12.76 23.01
C VAL A 148 0.38 13.13 23.58
N GLN A 149 0.15 14.43 23.79
CA GLN A 149 -1.13 14.94 24.25
C GLN A 149 -2.08 15.15 23.07
N LEU A 150 -3.27 14.58 23.15
CA LEU A 150 -4.30 14.76 22.14
C LEU A 150 -5.69 14.78 22.77
N GLY A 151 -6.44 15.87 22.54
CA GLY A 151 -7.80 16.00 23.04
C GLY A 151 -7.95 15.92 24.57
N GLY A 152 -6.91 16.33 25.31
CA GLY A 152 -6.87 16.28 26.77
C GLY A 152 -6.41 14.94 27.36
N GLU A 153 -6.13 13.95 26.54
CA GLU A 153 -5.60 12.65 26.97
C GLU A 153 -4.13 12.50 26.54
N MET A 154 -3.35 11.74 27.33
CA MET A 154 -1.95 11.41 27.04
C MET A 154 -1.84 10.04 26.40
N TYR A 155 -1.03 9.92 25.35
CA TYR A 155 -0.79 8.68 24.62
C TYR A 155 0.69 8.39 24.51
N GLN A 156 1.11 7.16 24.73
CA GLN A 156 2.49 6.74 24.56
C GLN A 156 2.78 6.46 23.09
N PHE A 157 3.80 7.13 22.56
CA PHE A 157 4.34 6.91 21.24
C PHE A 157 5.69 6.23 21.33
N HIS A 158 5.76 4.99 20.89
CA HIS A 158 6.99 4.20 20.86
C HIS A 158 7.61 4.26 19.48
N PHE A 159 8.85 4.76 19.39
CA PHE A 159 9.55 4.85 18.10
C PHE A 159 11.07 4.71 18.26
N ARG A 160 11.72 4.41 17.15
CA ARG A 160 13.18 4.40 17.01
C ARG A 160 13.62 5.64 16.25
N GLU A 161 14.77 6.19 16.61
CA GLU A 161 15.38 7.27 15.85
C GLU A 161 15.74 6.78 14.44
N ILE A 162 15.32 7.54 13.43
CA ILE A 162 15.44 7.10 12.04
C ILE A 162 16.88 7.00 11.56
N VAL A 163 17.77 7.92 11.95
CA VAL A 163 19.18 7.91 11.50
C VAL A 163 19.95 6.69 11.98
N PRO A 164 19.90 6.31 13.27
CA PRO A 164 20.43 5.02 13.71
C PRO A 164 19.85 3.82 12.97
N CYS A 165 18.55 3.85 12.64
CA CYS A 165 17.90 2.79 11.86
C CYS A 165 18.43 2.71 10.43
N LEU A 166 18.64 3.86 9.78
CA LEU A 166 19.24 3.94 8.45
C LEU A 166 20.69 3.42 8.47
N ARG A 167 21.48 3.81 9.49
CA ARG A 167 22.85 3.28 9.67
C ARG A 167 22.87 1.77 9.87
N ALA A 168 21.93 1.22 10.63
CA ALA A 168 21.84 -0.22 10.87
C ALA A 168 21.52 -1.01 9.57
N LEU A 169 20.70 -0.45 8.67
CA LEU A 169 20.42 -1.08 7.38
C LEU A 169 21.58 -0.92 6.38
N PHE A 170 22.17 0.28 6.34
CA PHE A 170 23.23 0.61 5.39
C PHE A 170 24.57 -0.05 5.76
N GLY A 171 24.87 -0.16 7.05
CA GLY A 171 26.08 -0.75 7.59
C GLY A 171 26.02 -2.26 7.84
N ASP A 172 24.92 -2.93 7.49
CA ASP A 172 24.81 -4.38 7.67
C ASP A 172 25.73 -5.10 6.68
N ALA A 173 26.72 -5.84 7.20
CA ALA A 173 27.71 -6.56 6.41
C ALA A 173 27.09 -7.55 5.41
N ARG A 174 25.92 -8.12 5.72
CA ARG A 174 25.17 -9.02 4.82
C ARG A 174 24.71 -8.33 3.55
N PHE A 175 24.62 -7.01 3.54
CA PHE A 175 24.10 -6.21 2.43
C PHE A 175 25.18 -5.49 1.64
N SER A 176 26.43 -5.45 2.10
CA SER A 176 27.50 -4.65 1.51
C SER A 176 27.65 -4.84 0.00
N ASN A 177 27.62 -6.09 -0.48
CA ASN A 177 27.75 -6.43 -1.89
C ASN A 177 26.48 -6.20 -2.73
N HIS A 178 25.40 -5.73 -2.10
CA HIS A 178 24.10 -5.53 -2.74
C HIS A 178 23.65 -4.08 -2.77
N LEU A 179 24.37 -3.20 -2.08
CA LEU A 179 24.04 -1.78 -2.02
C LEU A 179 24.32 -1.11 -3.36
N VAL A 180 23.36 -0.32 -3.82
CA VAL A 180 23.50 0.53 -5.00
C VAL A 180 23.58 1.99 -4.56
N PHE A 181 24.58 2.71 -5.09
CA PHE A 181 24.92 4.06 -4.62
C PHE A 181 24.57 5.17 -5.61
N ALA A 182 24.30 4.83 -6.86
CA ALA A 182 23.98 5.78 -7.92
C ALA A 182 22.84 5.28 -8.81
N PRO A 183 22.10 6.18 -9.48
CA PRO A 183 21.10 5.77 -10.45
C PRO A 183 21.78 5.27 -11.74
N GLU A 184 21.17 4.26 -12.35
CA GLU A 184 21.65 3.62 -13.58
C GLU A 184 20.57 3.59 -14.65
N ARG A 185 20.96 3.50 -15.92
CA ARG A 185 20.05 3.26 -17.03
C ARG A 185 20.32 1.87 -17.58
N HIS A 186 19.31 1.02 -17.50
CA HIS A 186 19.37 -0.33 -18.03
C HIS A 186 18.60 -0.39 -19.35
N TYR A 187 19.11 -1.13 -20.30
CA TYR A 187 18.49 -1.34 -21.61
C TYR A 187 18.44 -2.83 -21.92
N GLN A 188 17.40 -3.23 -22.63
CA GLN A 188 17.21 -4.61 -23.04
C GLN A 188 18.00 -4.92 -24.33
N ASP A 189 18.23 -3.91 -25.15
CA ASP A 189 18.86 -4.00 -26.47
C ASP A 189 20.22 -3.25 -26.50
N ALA A 190 21.11 -3.71 -27.36
CA ALA A 190 22.43 -3.08 -27.57
C ALA A 190 22.34 -1.67 -28.19
N GLY A 191 21.26 -1.37 -28.89
CA GLY A 191 20.99 -0.05 -29.47
C GLY A 191 20.46 0.99 -28.47
N HIS A 192 20.28 0.63 -27.20
CA HIS A 192 19.77 1.49 -26.14
C HIS A 192 18.39 2.11 -26.46
N THR A 193 17.53 1.39 -27.20
CA THR A 193 16.20 1.87 -27.58
C THR A 193 15.11 1.43 -26.60
N ILE A 194 15.28 0.25 -25.97
CA ILE A 194 14.32 -0.33 -25.03
C ILE A 194 14.86 -0.21 -23.62
N GLN A 195 14.44 0.84 -22.90
CA GLN A 195 14.84 1.05 -21.51
C GLN A 195 14.11 0.09 -20.57
N ALA A 196 14.86 -0.48 -19.60
CA ALA A 196 14.37 -1.42 -18.58
C ALA A 196 14.32 -0.77 -17.20
N PHE A 197 13.23 -1.05 -16.45
CA PHE A 197 12.95 -0.52 -15.12
C PHE A 197 12.66 -1.69 -14.17
N GLY A 198 13.59 -2.01 -13.30
CA GLY A 198 13.44 -3.13 -12.35
C GLY A 198 13.53 -2.73 -10.89
N GLU A 199 14.50 -1.89 -10.57
CA GLU A 199 14.78 -1.43 -9.21
C GLU A 199 14.68 0.10 -9.11
N MET A 200 14.74 0.65 -7.89
CA MET A 200 14.60 2.11 -7.70
C MET A 200 15.68 2.92 -8.43
N HIS A 201 16.90 2.41 -8.47
CA HIS A 201 18.02 3.07 -9.13
C HIS A 201 17.89 3.14 -10.65
N THR A 202 17.08 2.25 -11.27
CA THR A 202 16.81 2.30 -12.72
C THR A 202 15.66 3.24 -13.07
N GLY A 203 14.95 3.76 -12.05
CA GLY A 203 13.76 4.61 -12.22
C GLY A 203 14.09 6.09 -12.39
N LYS A 204 13.20 6.81 -13.08
CA LYS A 204 13.33 8.27 -13.32
C LYS A 204 13.41 9.10 -12.04
N TRP A 205 12.81 8.62 -10.93
CA TRP A 205 12.78 9.34 -9.66
C TRP A 205 14.18 9.59 -9.10
N TRP A 206 15.02 8.55 -9.01
CA TRP A 206 16.37 8.69 -8.46
C TRP A 206 17.24 9.61 -9.32
N TRP A 207 17.17 9.47 -10.63
CA TRP A 207 17.82 10.40 -11.56
C TRP A 207 17.40 11.85 -11.32
N SER A 208 16.11 12.11 -11.21
CA SER A 208 15.59 13.48 -10.99
C SER A 208 16.03 14.07 -9.65
N VAL A 209 16.08 13.26 -8.60
CA VAL A 209 16.54 13.69 -7.27
C VAL A 209 18.05 13.93 -7.29
N GLN A 210 18.83 13.05 -7.91
CA GLN A 210 20.28 13.18 -8.01
C GLN A 210 20.67 14.47 -8.75
N VAL A 211 20.02 14.76 -9.87
CA VAL A 211 20.23 16.01 -10.63
C VAL A 211 19.87 17.25 -9.79
N ARG A 212 18.76 17.22 -9.05
CA ARG A 212 18.36 18.33 -8.19
C ARG A 212 19.31 18.54 -7.01
N LEU A 213 19.73 17.45 -6.37
CA LEU A 213 20.72 17.48 -5.32
C LEU A 213 22.02 18.14 -5.81
N ASN A 214 22.47 17.75 -6.99
CA ASN A 214 23.67 18.31 -7.60
C ASN A 214 23.52 19.79 -7.95
N ARG A 215 22.38 20.22 -8.50
CA ARG A 215 22.11 21.64 -8.81
C ARG A 215 22.11 22.53 -7.57
N ASN A 216 21.51 22.10 -6.47
CA ASN A 216 21.53 22.86 -5.22
C ASN A 216 22.95 22.97 -4.63
N LEU A 217 23.87 22.09 -5.03
CA LEU A 217 25.28 22.19 -4.73
C LEU A 217 26.03 23.15 -5.68
N MET A 218 25.39 23.50 -6.83
CA MET A 218 25.96 24.34 -7.90
C MET A 218 25.68 25.84 -7.75
N PHE A 219 24.88 26.30 -6.80
CA PHE A 219 24.67 27.75 -6.61
C PHE A 219 25.94 28.53 -6.25
N PHE A 220 27.10 27.87 -6.31
CA PHE A 220 28.42 28.46 -6.10
C PHE A 220 29.42 28.34 -7.26
N SER A 221 29.07 27.85 -8.46
CA SER A 221 29.93 28.05 -9.65
C SER A 221 29.35 27.50 -10.97
N ASP A 222 29.82 28.08 -12.06
CA ASP A 222 29.41 28.06 -13.45
C ASP A 222 29.09 26.73 -14.17
N THR A 223 28.23 26.90 -15.14
CA THR A 223 27.64 25.98 -16.12
C THR A 223 28.67 25.40 -17.10
N GLN A 224 29.19 24.18 -16.87
CA GLN A 224 29.56 23.24 -17.94
C GLN A 224 30.01 21.88 -17.36
N CYS A 225 29.57 20.77 -17.97
CA CYS A 225 29.86 19.36 -17.63
C CYS A 225 29.01 18.72 -16.52
N LEU A 226 27.83 18.26 -16.91
CA LEU A 226 26.86 17.65 -16.00
C LEU A 226 27.15 16.19 -15.60
N GLN A 227 28.05 15.49 -16.27
CA GLN A 227 28.28 14.07 -16.07
C GLN A 227 29.58 13.72 -15.30
N GLU A 228 30.63 14.54 -15.45
CA GLU A 228 31.90 14.33 -14.75
C GLU A 228 32.00 15.04 -13.39
N SER A 229 31.10 15.98 -13.10
CA SER A 229 31.20 16.84 -11.92
C SER A 229 30.65 16.24 -10.62
N LEU A 230 30.03 15.05 -10.67
CA LEU A 230 29.42 14.42 -9.49
C LEU A 230 30.47 13.85 -8.53
N GLU A 231 31.44 13.13 -9.08
CA GLU A 231 32.48 12.50 -8.28
C GLU A 231 33.58 13.48 -7.85
N SER A 232 33.84 14.52 -8.67
CA SER A 232 34.92 15.48 -8.39
C SER A 232 34.57 16.51 -7.29
N ARG A 233 33.29 16.84 -7.05
CA ARG A 233 32.90 17.90 -6.12
C ARG A 233 32.41 17.43 -4.74
N ARG A 234 31.84 16.24 -4.64
CA ARG A 234 31.54 15.55 -3.36
C ARG A 234 31.70 14.04 -3.54
N PRO A 235 32.92 13.54 -3.53
CA PRO A 235 33.16 12.11 -3.64
C PRO A 235 32.41 11.36 -2.53
N GLY A 236 31.79 10.24 -2.89
CA GLY A 236 31.03 9.40 -1.96
C GLY A 236 29.64 9.92 -1.57
N ALA A 237 29.09 10.97 -2.24
CA ALA A 237 27.71 11.39 -1.99
C ALA A 237 26.70 10.47 -2.70
N THR A 238 25.71 9.97 -1.95
CA THR A 238 24.67 9.10 -2.49
C THR A 238 23.27 9.48 -1.98
N VAL A 239 22.29 9.40 -2.85
CA VAL A 239 20.88 9.45 -2.45
C VAL A 239 20.54 8.14 -1.73
N MET A 240 19.93 8.26 -0.56
CA MET A 240 19.37 7.12 0.17
C MET A 240 17.83 7.18 0.10
N PRO A 241 17.20 6.46 -0.85
CA PRO A 241 15.75 6.44 -0.98
C PRO A 241 15.13 5.75 0.23
N VAL A 242 14.43 6.50 1.06
CA VAL A 242 13.70 5.96 2.22
C VAL A 242 12.31 5.53 1.75
N SER A 243 11.97 4.29 2.02
CA SER A 243 10.63 3.72 1.77
C SER A 243 9.95 3.45 3.10
N LEU A 244 8.76 3.99 3.28
CA LEU A 244 7.94 3.80 4.47
C LEU A 244 6.70 3.00 4.13
N SER A 245 6.22 2.24 5.10
CA SER A 245 4.90 1.62 5.05
C SER A 245 4.25 1.63 6.42
N SER A 246 2.94 1.82 6.43
CA SER A 246 2.13 1.67 7.62
C SER A 246 0.79 1.01 7.27
N ASP A 247 0.28 0.21 8.20
CA ASP A 247 -1.04 -0.40 8.10
C ASP A 247 -1.57 -0.69 9.50
N LYS A 248 -2.79 -0.24 9.76
CA LYS A 248 -3.46 -0.47 11.02
C LYS A 248 -4.01 -1.88 11.11
N THR A 249 -3.26 -2.78 11.72
CA THR A 249 -3.55 -4.20 11.82
C THR A 249 -4.37 -4.55 13.07
N GLN A 250 -5.46 -5.29 12.91
CA GLN A 250 -6.24 -5.83 14.03
C GLN A 250 -5.52 -7.03 14.64
N LEU A 251 -5.21 -6.96 15.95
CA LEU A 251 -4.48 -8.00 16.68
C LEU A 251 -5.43 -9.05 17.28
N THR A 252 -6.62 -8.62 17.74
CA THR A 252 -7.58 -9.51 18.39
C THR A 252 -8.99 -9.27 17.87
N LEU A 253 -9.78 -10.35 17.78
CA LEU A 253 -11.21 -10.25 17.50
C LEU A 253 -11.97 -9.67 18.70
N PHE A 254 -11.54 -10.03 19.92
CA PHE A 254 -12.09 -9.49 21.16
C PHE A 254 -11.55 -8.08 21.45
N ARG A 255 -12.45 -7.16 21.82
CA ARG A 255 -12.14 -5.76 22.16
C ARG A 255 -11.49 -4.95 21.03
N SER A 256 -11.39 -5.49 19.80
CA SER A 256 -10.86 -4.82 18.61
C SER A 256 -9.52 -4.09 18.88
N LYS A 257 -8.59 -4.75 19.55
CA LYS A 257 -7.24 -4.20 19.74
C LYS A 257 -6.50 -4.18 18.40
N CYS A 258 -5.85 -3.08 18.12
CA CYS A 258 -5.08 -2.87 16.89
C CYS A 258 -3.66 -2.44 17.23
N ALA A 259 -2.70 -2.81 16.41
CA ALA A 259 -1.40 -2.17 16.31
C ALA A 259 -1.36 -1.27 15.08
N TYR A 260 -0.54 -0.23 15.12
CA TYR A 260 -0.34 0.66 13.99
C TYR A 260 1.17 0.86 13.77
N PRO A 261 1.84 -0.15 13.20
CA PRO A 261 3.29 -0.13 13.00
C PRO A 261 3.67 0.79 11.83
N ILE A 262 4.88 1.35 11.94
CA ILE A 262 5.58 2.05 10.86
C ILE A 262 6.81 1.22 10.53
N TYR A 263 6.92 0.78 9.27
CA TYR A 263 8.10 0.08 8.77
C TYR A 263 8.89 0.96 7.82
N MET A 264 10.20 0.74 7.79
CA MET A 264 11.14 1.45 6.94
C MET A 264 12.08 0.47 6.23
N THR A 265 12.42 0.77 4.98
CA THR A 265 13.54 0.16 4.26
C THR A 265 14.22 1.21 3.39
N ILE A 266 15.38 0.86 2.80
CA ILE A 266 16.12 1.75 1.90
C ILE A 266 16.12 1.20 0.47
N GLY A 267 15.96 2.10 -0.50
CA GLY A 267 15.91 1.76 -1.92
C GLY A 267 17.28 1.38 -2.52
N ASN A 268 18.36 1.61 -1.77
CA ASN A 268 19.70 1.12 -2.13
C ASN A 268 19.81 -0.41 -2.13
N LEU A 269 18.88 -1.10 -1.42
CA LEU A 269 18.82 -2.56 -1.39
C LEU A 269 17.89 -3.09 -2.49
N PRO A 270 18.28 -4.16 -3.20
CA PRO A 270 17.42 -4.79 -4.21
C PRO A 270 16.13 -5.34 -3.60
N ARG A 271 15.06 -5.36 -4.40
CA ARG A 271 13.77 -5.92 -4.02
C ARG A 271 13.87 -7.38 -3.56
N ALA A 272 14.74 -8.16 -4.17
CA ALA A 272 14.98 -9.55 -3.80
C ALA A 272 15.43 -9.72 -2.34
N ILE A 273 16.12 -8.72 -1.78
CA ILE A 273 16.51 -8.66 -0.37
C ILE A 273 15.38 -8.07 0.48
N ARG A 274 14.83 -6.93 0.06
CA ARG A 274 13.77 -6.24 0.83
C ARG A 274 12.52 -7.07 1.03
N ASN A 275 12.17 -7.95 0.09
CA ASN A 275 10.99 -8.80 0.13
C ASN A 275 11.19 -10.12 0.91
N LYS A 276 12.40 -10.40 1.41
CA LYS A 276 12.67 -11.59 2.24
C LYS A 276 12.64 -11.23 3.72
N PRO A 277 11.58 -11.59 4.49
CA PRO A 277 11.50 -11.27 5.91
C PRO A 277 12.68 -11.81 6.72
N THR A 278 13.21 -12.97 6.35
CA THR A 278 14.38 -13.61 6.99
C THR A 278 15.66 -12.77 6.92
N LEU A 279 15.79 -11.91 5.90
CA LEU A 279 16.93 -11.01 5.76
C LEU A 279 16.79 -9.72 6.58
N GLN A 280 15.59 -9.44 7.10
CA GLN A 280 15.31 -8.30 7.98
C GLN A 280 15.71 -6.94 7.39
N ALA A 281 15.66 -6.80 6.06
CA ALA A 281 15.94 -5.56 5.34
C ALA A 281 14.81 -4.51 5.47
N GLN A 282 13.75 -4.84 6.20
CA GLN A 282 12.70 -3.92 6.65
C GLN A 282 12.78 -3.79 8.17
N MET A 283 12.74 -2.57 8.65
CA MET A 283 12.85 -2.25 10.08
C MET A 283 11.57 -1.62 10.59
N LEU A 284 11.04 -2.15 11.67
CA LEU A 284 9.98 -1.53 12.44
C LEU A 284 10.55 -0.32 13.18
N ILE A 285 10.07 0.88 12.87
CA ILE A 285 10.60 2.13 13.41
C ILE A 285 9.64 2.83 14.38
N GLY A 286 8.38 2.42 14.46
CA GLY A 286 7.45 3.02 15.42
C GLY A 286 6.09 2.33 15.49
N TYR A 287 5.34 2.69 16.52
CA TYR A 287 3.93 2.31 16.70
C TYR A 287 3.10 3.56 16.97
N ILE A 288 2.29 3.97 16.00
CA ILE A 288 1.37 5.09 16.17
C ILE A 288 0.31 4.71 17.23
N PRO A 289 0.01 5.58 18.21
CA PRO A 289 -1.00 5.31 19.21
C PRO A 289 -2.37 5.00 18.59
N THR A 290 -2.97 3.87 19.01
CA THR A 290 -4.29 3.47 18.55
C THR A 290 -5.35 3.87 19.56
N THR A 291 -6.08 4.93 19.28
CA THR A 291 -7.17 5.42 20.10
C THR A 291 -8.47 5.56 19.32
N ARG A 292 -9.58 5.53 20.00
CA ARG A 292 -10.90 5.79 19.40
C ARG A 292 -11.41 7.20 19.69
N LEU A 293 -10.74 7.97 20.55
CA LEU A 293 -11.12 9.33 20.97
C LEU A 293 -12.64 9.46 21.22
N LYS A 294 -13.20 8.53 22.00
CA LYS A 294 -14.65 8.47 22.22
C LYS A 294 -15.21 9.69 22.96
N HIS A 295 -14.38 10.36 23.77
CA HIS A 295 -14.71 11.58 24.49
C HIS A 295 -14.99 12.75 23.52
N ILE A 296 -14.42 12.74 22.32
CA ILE A 296 -14.73 13.72 21.28
C ILE A 296 -16.04 13.30 20.59
N LYS A 297 -17.15 13.91 20.97
CA LYS A 297 -18.51 13.57 20.45
C LYS A 297 -18.64 13.84 18.96
N ASN A 298 -18.08 14.96 18.47
CA ASN A 298 -18.15 15.34 17.07
C ASN A 298 -17.27 14.41 16.20
N LYS A 299 -17.91 13.64 15.31
CA LYS A 299 -17.24 12.67 14.44
C LYS A 299 -16.20 13.30 13.50
N ALA A 300 -16.46 14.52 13.00
CA ALA A 300 -15.54 15.22 12.10
C ALA A 300 -14.30 15.71 12.87
N ALA A 301 -14.49 16.30 14.05
CA ALA A 301 -13.39 16.71 14.94
C ALA A 301 -12.52 15.51 15.33
N ARG A 302 -13.13 14.38 15.69
CA ARG A 302 -12.42 13.15 16.03
C ARG A 302 -11.58 12.61 14.87
N ARG A 303 -12.11 12.63 13.62
CA ARG A 303 -11.35 12.22 12.44
C ARG A 303 -10.16 13.14 12.18
N ARG A 304 -10.34 14.45 12.36
CA ARG A 304 -9.24 15.42 12.23
C ARG A 304 -8.18 15.19 13.30
N ALA A 305 -8.58 15.00 14.56
CA ALA A 305 -7.65 14.72 15.65
C ALA A 305 -6.81 13.46 15.38
N LEU A 306 -7.43 12.37 14.90
CA LEU A 306 -6.71 11.16 14.53
C LEU A 306 -5.75 11.36 13.34
N ALA A 307 -6.12 12.18 12.35
CA ALA A 307 -5.23 12.52 11.25
C ALA A 307 -4.03 13.35 11.74
N ASN A 308 -4.28 14.35 12.59
CA ASN A 308 -3.20 15.15 13.20
C ASN A 308 -2.26 14.29 14.05
N LEU A 309 -2.78 13.34 14.83
CA LEU A 309 -1.96 12.40 15.59
C LEU A 309 -1.03 11.58 14.69
N PHE A 310 -1.56 11.06 13.58
CA PHE A 310 -0.77 10.32 12.60
C PHE A 310 0.37 11.18 12.04
N HIS A 311 0.05 12.37 11.54
CA HIS A 311 1.04 13.26 10.94
C HIS A 311 2.07 13.75 11.96
N PHE A 312 1.65 14.05 13.19
CA PHE A 312 2.56 14.42 14.28
C PHE A 312 3.56 13.29 14.60
N CYS A 313 3.09 12.06 14.75
CA CYS A 313 3.97 10.91 15.00
C CYS A 313 4.95 10.66 13.84
N MET A 314 4.47 10.77 12.60
CA MET A 314 5.31 10.63 11.41
C MET A 314 6.34 11.75 11.30
N HIS A 315 5.96 13.00 11.56
CA HIS A 315 6.87 14.15 11.58
C HIS A 315 7.97 13.94 12.62
N LYS A 316 7.61 13.52 13.84
CA LYS A 316 8.58 13.26 14.92
C LYS A 316 9.65 12.23 14.52
N VAL A 317 9.26 11.17 13.83
CA VAL A 317 10.19 10.14 13.33
C VAL A 317 11.06 10.69 12.19
N LEU A 318 10.48 11.48 11.29
CA LEU A 318 11.14 11.92 10.05
C LEU A 318 11.89 13.25 10.17
N LEU A 319 11.71 13.98 11.27
CA LEU A 319 12.31 15.29 11.49
C LEU A 319 13.83 15.34 11.15
N PRO A 320 14.68 14.35 11.51
CA PRO A 320 16.08 14.40 11.14
C PRO A 320 16.33 14.35 9.62
N ILE A 321 15.40 13.84 8.83
CA ILE A 321 15.54 13.78 7.36
C ILE A 321 15.42 15.17 6.74
N GLU A 322 14.75 16.11 7.37
CA GLU A 322 14.63 17.49 6.86
C GLU A 322 16.00 18.14 6.65
N SER A 323 16.88 18.02 7.62
CA SER A 323 18.25 18.56 7.51
C SER A 323 19.19 17.62 6.75
N TYR A 324 19.22 16.34 7.09
CA TYR A 324 20.15 15.39 6.49
C TYR A 324 19.85 15.06 5.03
N GLY A 325 18.62 15.23 4.57
CA GLY A 325 18.30 15.13 3.15
C GLY A 325 19.02 16.18 2.30
N VAL A 326 19.28 17.36 2.87
CA VAL A 326 20.01 18.47 2.21
C VAL A 326 21.51 18.39 2.47
N THR A 327 21.91 18.26 3.74
CA THR A 327 23.33 18.33 4.14
C THR A 327 24.09 17.02 3.96
N GLY A 328 23.35 15.92 3.93
CA GLY A 328 23.88 14.57 4.01
C GLY A 328 24.39 14.21 5.40
N VAL A 329 24.50 12.93 5.68
CA VAL A 329 25.05 12.36 6.90
C VAL A 329 26.06 11.27 6.56
N ALA A 330 27.19 11.26 7.27
CA ALA A 330 28.22 10.23 7.08
C ALA A 330 27.72 8.89 7.61
N MET A 331 27.80 7.84 6.76
CA MET A 331 27.46 6.46 7.10
C MET A 331 28.51 5.50 6.50
N ALA A 332 28.86 4.47 7.25
CA ALA A 332 29.72 3.39 6.76
C ALA A 332 28.87 2.22 6.27
N THR A 333 29.28 1.61 5.18
CA THR A 333 28.81 0.29 4.73
C THR A 333 29.43 -0.82 5.56
N GLY A 334 28.91 -2.04 5.47
CA GLY A 334 29.41 -3.18 6.24
C GLY A 334 30.84 -3.63 5.91
N ASP A 335 31.42 -3.16 4.79
CA ASP A 335 32.83 -3.33 4.41
C ASP A 335 33.73 -2.21 4.92
N GLY A 336 33.18 -1.23 5.66
CA GLY A 336 33.93 -0.11 6.23
C GLY A 336 34.05 1.12 5.31
N THR A 337 33.51 1.10 4.09
CA THR A 337 33.56 2.24 3.17
C THR A 337 32.60 3.34 3.64
N TRP A 338 33.06 4.59 3.64
CA TRP A 338 32.26 5.73 4.09
C TRP A 338 31.61 6.48 2.93
N TYR A 339 30.35 6.78 3.09
CA TYR A 339 29.54 7.58 2.16
C TYR A 339 28.87 8.76 2.86
N ARG A 340 28.68 9.85 2.13
CA ARG A 340 27.78 10.92 2.52
C ARG A 340 26.39 10.60 1.98
N CYS A 341 25.53 10.08 2.84
CA CYS A 341 24.19 9.66 2.49
C CYS A 341 23.17 10.79 2.65
N HIS A 342 22.35 11.00 1.64
CA HIS A 342 21.22 11.94 1.66
C HIS A 342 19.90 11.16 1.76
N PRO A 343 19.35 10.97 2.98
CA PRO A 343 18.10 10.24 3.16
C PRO A 343 16.94 11.11 2.65
N ILE A 344 16.18 10.59 1.70
CA ILE A 344 15.05 11.29 1.06
C ILE A 344 13.87 10.34 1.00
N LEU A 345 12.69 10.81 1.44
CA LEU A 345 11.47 10.01 1.35
C LEU A 345 11.11 9.78 -0.12
N ALA A 346 11.30 8.56 -0.57
CA ALA A 346 11.05 8.15 -1.94
C ALA A 346 9.66 7.56 -2.15
N THR A 347 9.23 6.68 -1.23
CA THR A 347 7.95 5.99 -1.36
C THR A 347 7.24 5.86 -0.02
N PHE A 348 5.92 5.95 -0.08
CA PHE A 348 5.02 5.57 1.00
C PHE A 348 4.06 4.50 0.50
N ILE A 349 4.08 3.34 1.14
CA ILE A 349 3.31 2.14 0.77
C ILE A 349 2.17 1.98 1.77
N GLY A 350 0.94 1.98 1.28
CA GLY A 350 -0.26 1.80 2.09
C GLY A 350 -1.47 1.49 1.21
N ASP A 351 -2.56 1.05 1.83
CA ASP A 351 -3.84 0.90 1.17
C ASP A 351 -4.48 2.27 0.86
N TYR A 352 -5.61 2.30 0.17
CA TYR A 352 -6.25 3.57 -0.22
C TYR A 352 -6.63 4.46 0.98
N PRO A 353 -7.21 3.96 2.09
CA PRO A 353 -7.41 4.73 3.31
C PRO A 353 -6.15 5.39 3.85
N GLU A 354 -5.05 4.64 3.88
CA GLU A 354 -3.74 5.11 4.33
C GLU A 354 -3.15 6.14 3.37
N GLN A 355 -3.20 5.88 2.07
CA GLN A 355 -2.78 6.83 1.03
C GLN A 355 -3.54 8.16 1.14
N SER A 356 -4.87 8.10 1.40
CA SER A 356 -5.70 9.29 1.59
C SER A 356 -5.41 10.02 2.91
N LEU A 357 -4.95 9.31 3.94
CA LEU A 357 -4.48 9.91 5.18
C LEU A 357 -3.18 10.66 4.95
N VAL A 358 -2.19 9.98 4.37
CA VAL A 358 -0.85 10.51 4.06
C VAL A 358 -0.92 11.73 3.13
N ALA A 359 -1.73 11.68 2.08
CA ALA A 359 -1.91 12.79 1.14
C ALA A 359 -2.82 13.91 1.68
N CYS A 360 -3.32 13.81 2.90
CA CYS A 360 -4.30 14.75 3.47
C CYS A 360 -5.53 14.95 2.57
N THR A 361 -6.00 13.90 1.88
CA THR A 361 -7.16 14.00 0.98
C THR A 361 -8.44 13.45 1.62
N PRO A 362 -9.59 14.05 1.33
CA PRO A 362 -10.87 13.49 1.78
C PRO A 362 -11.13 12.10 1.19
N SER A 363 -11.85 11.26 1.94
CA SER A 363 -12.29 9.96 1.45
C SER A 363 -13.13 10.12 0.16
N GLY A 364 -12.94 9.25 -0.82
CA GLY A 364 -13.59 9.32 -2.13
C GLY A 364 -12.92 10.28 -3.12
N ARG A 365 -11.75 10.82 -2.80
CA ARG A 365 -10.93 11.63 -3.71
C ARG A 365 -9.61 10.93 -4.05
N CYS A 366 -8.95 11.29 -5.16
CA CYS A 366 -7.65 10.72 -5.51
C CYS A 366 -6.53 11.27 -4.62
N PRO A 367 -5.72 10.43 -3.95
CA PRO A 367 -4.56 10.90 -3.22
C PRO A 367 -3.47 11.45 -4.14
N LYS A 368 -3.46 11.10 -5.43
CA LYS A 368 -2.41 11.46 -6.39
C LYS A 368 -2.79 12.61 -7.33
N CYS A 369 -3.98 12.60 -7.90
CA CYS A 369 -4.39 13.56 -8.93
C CYS A 369 -5.57 14.44 -8.48
N SER A 370 -5.82 15.51 -9.24
CA SER A 370 -6.82 16.53 -8.91
C SER A 370 -8.25 16.19 -9.37
N ILE A 371 -8.48 14.99 -9.88
CA ILE A 371 -9.79 14.62 -10.45
C ILE A 371 -10.96 14.89 -9.51
N SER A 372 -12.03 15.41 -10.06
CA SER A 372 -13.30 15.56 -9.35
C SER A 372 -13.99 14.20 -9.16
N ARG A 373 -14.93 14.15 -8.22
CA ARG A 373 -15.68 12.90 -7.97
C ARG A 373 -16.55 12.51 -9.15
N ASP A 374 -17.06 13.48 -9.87
CA ASP A 374 -18.04 13.28 -10.95
C ASP A 374 -17.35 12.89 -12.26
N GLU A 375 -16.05 13.17 -12.37
CA GLU A 375 -15.20 12.79 -13.51
C GLU A 375 -14.54 11.42 -13.35
N ILE A 376 -14.76 10.74 -12.21
CA ILE A 376 -14.23 9.39 -11.99
C ILE A 376 -14.83 8.46 -13.05
N GLY A 377 -13.96 7.80 -13.84
CA GLY A 377 -14.35 6.95 -14.95
C GLY A 377 -14.28 7.63 -16.32
N SER A 378 -13.92 8.93 -16.40
CA SER A 378 -13.61 9.56 -17.69
C SER A 378 -12.29 9.05 -18.25
N ASN A 379 -12.16 9.08 -19.60
CA ASN A 379 -10.93 8.74 -20.31
C ASN A 379 -9.90 9.88 -20.30
N THR A 380 -10.09 10.91 -19.48
CA THR A 380 -9.21 12.08 -19.42
C THR A 380 -8.08 11.86 -18.43
N ARG A 381 -6.87 12.21 -18.82
CA ARG A 381 -5.71 12.25 -17.91
C ARG A 381 -5.81 13.50 -17.03
N PHE A 382 -5.77 13.31 -15.72
CA PHE A 382 -5.74 14.40 -14.75
C PHE A 382 -4.32 14.63 -14.24
N PRO A 383 -3.90 15.89 -14.08
CA PRO A 383 -2.59 16.21 -13.54
C PRO A 383 -2.49 15.76 -12.08
N LEU A 384 -1.26 15.48 -11.66
CA LEU A 384 -0.96 15.27 -10.24
C LEU A 384 -1.41 16.49 -9.43
N ARG A 385 -1.75 16.27 -8.16
CA ARG A 385 -1.98 17.37 -7.22
C ARG A 385 -0.75 18.27 -7.17
N ASN A 386 -0.99 19.57 -7.19
CA ASN A 386 0.10 20.55 -7.14
C ASN A 386 0.68 20.57 -5.72
N PHE A 387 1.92 20.09 -5.60
CA PHE A 387 2.61 19.99 -4.31
C PHE A 387 2.92 21.36 -3.70
N THR A 388 3.39 22.31 -4.52
CA THR A 388 3.68 23.67 -4.07
C THR A 388 2.43 24.40 -3.59
N ALA A 389 1.31 24.25 -4.31
CA ALA A 389 0.04 24.81 -3.86
C ALA A 389 -0.44 24.17 -2.55
N ALA A 390 -0.24 22.86 -2.37
CA ALA A 390 -0.55 22.20 -1.11
C ALA A 390 0.32 22.71 0.04
N GLN A 391 1.63 22.89 -0.17
CA GLN A 391 2.52 23.48 0.83
C GLN A 391 2.08 24.90 1.22
N ALA A 392 1.73 25.73 0.24
CA ALA A 392 1.24 27.09 0.50
C ALA A 392 -0.07 27.09 1.34
N ILE A 393 -0.94 26.10 1.18
CA ILE A 393 -2.15 25.96 2.00
C ILE A 393 -1.77 25.56 3.44
N TYR A 394 -0.86 24.60 3.60
CA TYR A 394 -0.49 24.12 4.93
C TYR A 394 0.35 25.13 5.71
N SER A 395 1.11 26.01 5.06
CA SER A 395 1.78 27.14 5.72
C SER A 395 0.82 28.15 6.38
N LEU A 396 -0.48 28.11 6.03
CA LEU A 396 -1.51 28.92 6.71
C LEU A 396 -1.95 28.32 8.06
N SER A 397 -1.49 27.12 8.42
CA SER A 397 -1.94 26.41 9.63
C SER A 397 -1.63 27.14 10.94
N ASP A 398 -0.55 27.94 10.98
CA ASP A 398 -0.18 28.76 12.15
C ASP A 398 -0.99 30.05 12.29
N GLY A 399 -1.76 30.39 11.25
CA GLY A 399 -2.58 31.60 11.21
C GLY A 399 -4.00 31.38 11.70
N ASN A 400 -4.95 32.10 11.08
CA ASN A 400 -6.36 32.00 11.43
C ASN A 400 -6.96 30.63 11.04
N PRO A 401 -7.49 29.83 12.00
CA PRO A 401 -8.04 28.53 11.72
C PRO A 401 -9.20 28.52 10.71
N THR A 402 -10.00 29.58 10.67
CA THR A 402 -11.13 29.68 9.72
C THR A 402 -10.62 29.81 8.30
N THR A 403 -9.61 30.67 8.07
CA THR A 403 -8.97 30.87 6.76
C THR A 403 -8.28 29.58 6.30
N PHE A 404 -7.52 28.93 7.17
CA PHE A 404 -6.88 27.65 6.90
C PHE A 404 -7.88 26.56 6.52
N HIS A 405 -8.96 26.43 7.29
CA HIS A 405 -10.00 25.43 6.99
C HIS A 405 -10.75 25.73 5.68
N ALA A 406 -10.94 27.01 5.34
CA ALA A 406 -11.53 27.41 4.06
C ALA A 406 -10.61 27.04 2.90
N ALA A 407 -9.33 27.42 2.95
CA ALA A 407 -8.33 27.08 1.94
C ALA A 407 -8.21 25.56 1.71
N CYS A 408 -8.18 24.77 2.79
CA CYS A 408 -8.17 23.30 2.70
C CYS A 408 -9.43 22.75 2.02
N ARG A 409 -10.60 23.31 2.31
CA ARG A 409 -11.88 22.90 1.71
C ARG A 409 -11.90 23.17 0.22
N ASP A 410 -11.50 24.38 -0.18
CA ASP A 410 -11.49 24.82 -1.58
C ASP A 410 -10.52 23.98 -2.43
N ALA A 411 -9.37 23.60 -1.85
CA ALA A 411 -8.41 22.72 -2.48
C ALA A 411 -8.77 21.22 -2.39
N ASN A 412 -9.90 20.85 -1.81
CA ASN A 412 -10.25 19.45 -1.54
C ASN A 412 -9.16 18.70 -0.72
N MET A 413 -8.64 19.36 0.32
CA MET A 413 -7.65 18.82 1.25
C MET A 413 -8.24 18.71 2.66
N LYS A 414 -7.72 17.81 3.50
CA LYS A 414 -8.07 17.76 4.93
C LYS A 414 -7.26 18.81 5.69
N PRO A 415 -7.86 19.51 6.64
CA PRO A 415 -7.12 20.42 7.52
C PRO A 415 -6.32 19.60 8.55
N VAL A 416 -5.09 19.29 8.19
CA VAL A 416 -4.05 18.69 9.03
C VAL A 416 -3.03 19.78 9.32
N TYR A 417 -2.70 19.97 10.59
CA TYR A 417 -1.68 20.94 10.98
C TYR A 417 -0.31 20.32 10.76
N HIS A 418 0.53 20.97 9.94
CA HIS A 418 1.89 20.56 9.60
C HIS A 418 1.97 19.08 9.18
N PRO A 419 1.51 18.72 7.96
CA PRO A 419 1.68 17.38 7.45
C PRO A 419 3.16 16.99 7.46
N PHE A 420 3.48 15.77 7.89
CA PHE A 420 4.87 15.32 8.09
C PHE A 420 5.79 15.48 6.87
N TRP A 421 5.23 15.64 5.70
CA TRP A 421 5.96 15.80 4.44
C TRP A 421 6.16 17.25 4.02
N GLU A 422 5.63 18.22 4.76
CA GLU A 422 5.61 19.65 4.39
C GLU A 422 7.01 20.20 4.14
N HIS A 423 7.98 19.83 4.99
CA HIS A 423 9.36 20.32 4.94
C HIS A 423 10.38 19.28 4.48
N LEU A 424 9.95 18.08 4.08
CA LEU A 424 10.86 17.04 3.60
C LEU A 424 11.51 17.44 2.28
N PRO A 425 12.86 17.52 2.20
CA PRO A 425 13.57 17.96 1.02
C PRO A 425 13.41 16.97 -0.14
N TYR A 426 13.33 17.50 -1.36
CA TYR A 426 13.23 16.72 -2.60
C TYR A 426 12.03 15.76 -2.68
N THR A 427 11.13 15.82 -1.70
CA THR A 427 9.96 14.97 -1.61
C THR A 427 8.74 15.64 -2.24
N ASN A 428 8.01 14.91 -3.07
CA ASN A 428 6.66 15.24 -3.47
C ASN A 428 5.76 14.08 -3.06
N ILE A 429 4.98 14.28 -2.01
CA ILE A 429 4.18 13.21 -1.42
C ILE A 429 3.20 12.57 -2.41
N PHE A 430 2.64 13.34 -3.34
CA PHE A 430 1.72 12.84 -4.35
C PHE A 430 2.41 11.92 -5.37
N LEU A 431 3.71 12.10 -5.61
CA LEU A 431 4.54 11.16 -6.37
C LEU A 431 4.97 9.96 -5.51
N SER A 432 5.28 10.18 -4.23
CA SER A 432 5.83 9.16 -3.33
C SER A 432 4.80 8.08 -2.95
N ILE A 433 3.49 8.38 -2.98
CA ILE A 433 2.45 7.38 -2.74
C ILE A 433 2.48 6.34 -3.87
N THR A 434 2.69 5.07 -3.49
CA THR A 434 2.72 3.96 -4.43
C THR A 434 1.37 3.27 -4.54
N PRO A 435 0.99 2.80 -5.73
CA PRO A 435 -0.17 1.93 -5.89
C PRO A 435 0.01 0.61 -5.14
N ASP A 436 -1.10 0.06 -4.66
CA ASP A 436 -1.14 -1.24 -4.01
C ASP A 436 -1.82 -2.28 -4.91
N VAL A 437 -1.02 -3.21 -5.40
CA VAL A 437 -1.50 -4.28 -6.30
C VAL A 437 -2.54 -5.17 -5.60
N LEU A 438 -2.37 -5.46 -4.30
CA LEU A 438 -3.28 -6.34 -3.59
C LEU A 438 -4.67 -5.74 -3.40
N HIS A 439 -4.76 -4.57 -2.74
CA HIS A 439 -6.06 -3.97 -2.41
C HIS A 439 -6.67 -3.25 -3.60
N GLN A 440 -5.85 -2.72 -4.49
CA GLN A 440 -6.35 -2.01 -5.66
C GLN A 440 -6.64 -2.95 -6.83
N LEU A 441 -5.81 -3.87 -7.21
CA LEU A 441 -6.04 -4.74 -8.36
C LEU A 441 -6.79 -6.02 -7.99
N HIS A 442 -6.29 -6.81 -7.06
CA HIS A 442 -6.88 -8.11 -6.75
C HIS A 442 -8.16 -8.01 -5.91
N GLN A 443 -8.13 -7.32 -4.76
CA GLN A 443 -9.30 -7.12 -3.90
C GLN A 443 -10.19 -5.96 -4.36
N GLY A 444 -9.68 -5.10 -5.21
CA GLY A 444 -10.40 -4.02 -5.83
C GLY A 444 -11.09 -4.47 -7.11
N ILE A 445 -10.51 -4.15 -8.27
CA ILE A 445 -11.19 -4.31 -9.57
C ILE A 445 -11.49 -5.77 -9.92
N LEU A 446 -10.55 -6.71 -9.70
CA LEU A 446 -10.77 -8.12 -9.99
C LEU A 446 -11.95 -8.68 -9.21
N LYS A 447 -12.07 -8.35 -7.93
CA LYS A 447 -13.22 -8.75 -7.11
C LYS A 447 -14.56 -8.27 -7.68
N HIS A 448 -14.59 -7.07 -8.24
CA HIS A 448 -15.80 -6.54 -8.87
C HIS A 448 -16.08 -7.24 -10.18
N MET A 449 -15.05 -7.50 -10.99
CA MET A 449 -15.18 -8.27 -12.23
C MET A 449 -15.75 -9.67 -11.94
N VAL A 450 -15.20 -10.38 -10.96
CA VAL A 450 -15.69 -11.69 -10.52
C VAL A 450 -17.16 -11.63 -10.11
N ARG A 451 -17.55 -10.58 -9.37
CA ARG A 451 -18.93 -10.41 -8.94
C ARG A 451 -19.87 -10.14 -10.12
N TRP A 452 -19.48 -9.32 -11.09
CA TRP A 452 -20.28 -9.05 -12.28
C TRP A 452 -20.44 -10.31 -13.12
N LEU A 453 -19.38 -11.09 -13.29
CA LEU A 453 -19.45 -12.39 -13.97
C LEU A 453 -20.39 -13.35 -13.26
N ALA A 454 -20.33 -13.42 -11.93
CA ALA A 454 -21.21 -14.25 -11.13
C ALA A 454 -22.70 -13.81 -11.22
N GLU A 455 -22.97 -12.51 -11.32
CA GLU A 455 -24.33 -11.99 -11.56
C GLU A 455 -24.87 -12.37 -12.95
N LEU A 456 -23.99 -12.62 -13.92
CA LEU A 456 -24.36 -13.05 -15.28
C LEU A 456 -24.57 -14.57 -15.37
N SER A 457 -23.70 -15.39 -14.80
CA SER A 457 -23.72 -16.84 -14.97
C SER A 457 -22.94 -17.57 -13.86
N SER A 458 -23.43 -17.51 -12.60
CA SER A 458 -22.73 -18.12 -11.45
C SER A 458 -22.61 -19.64 -11.58
N GLU A 459 -23.70 -20.32 -11.97
CA GLU A 459 -23.76 -21.78 -12.05
C GLU A 459 -22.78 -22.33 -13.09
N GLU A 460 -22.70 -21.74 -14.26
CA GLU A 460 -21.78 -22.17 -15.32
C GLU A 460 -20.31 -21.89 -14.93
N ILE A 461 -20.02 -20.74 -14.32
CA ILE A 461 -18.68 -20.41 -13.83
C ILE A 461 -18.23 -21.44 -12.78
N ASP A 462 -19.06 -21.74 -11.80
CA ASP A 462 -18.73 -22.70 -10.74
C ASP A 462 -18.60 -24.13 -11.28
N SER A 463 -19.45 -24.50 -12.24
CA SER A 463 -19.37 -25.78 -12.97
C SER A 463 -18.06 -25.90 -13.76
N ARG A 464 -17.62 -24.84 -14.45
CA ARG A 464 -16.34 -24.83 -15.17
C ARG A 464 -15.16 -24.90 -14.22
N CYS A 465 -15.21 -24.18 -13.10
CA CYS A 465 -14.18 -24.25 -12.06
C CYS A 465 -14.01 -25.67 -11.51
N SER A 466 -15.09 -26.37 -11.26
CA SER A 466 -15.04 -27.73 -10.72
C SER A 466 -14.38 -28.74 -11.66
N ARG A 467 -14.45 -28.48 -12.97
CA ARG A 467 -13.83 -29.33 -14.03
C ARG A 467 -12.36 -29.02 -14.28
N LEU A 468 -11.82 -27.92 -13.75
CA LEU A 468 -10.40 -27.61 -13.92
C LEU A 468 -9.53 -28.64 -13.21
N PRO A 469 -8.41 -29.08 -13.83
CA PRO A 469 -7.49 -29.99 -13.16
C PRO A 469 -6.80 -29.32 -11.96
N PRO A 470 -6.48 -30.08 -10.91
CA PRO A 470 -5.71 -29.56 -9.79
C PRO A 470 -4.36 -28.98 -10.24
N ASN A 471 -3.98 -27.85 -9.67
CA ASN A 471 -2.70 -27.20 -9.92
C ASN A 471 -1.97 -26.96 -8.60
N HIS A 472 -0.69 -27.38 -8.51
CA HIS A 472 0.12 -27.26 -7.29
C HIS A 472 0.35 -25.82 -6.84
N ASN A 473 0.27 -24.85 -7.76
CA ASN A 473 0.56 -23.44 -7.51
C ASN A 473 -0.68 -22.57 -7.29
N ALA A 474 -1.88 -23.14 -7.43
CA ALA A 474 -3.15 -22.45 -7.26
C ALA A 474 -4.13 -23.27 -6.44
N ARG A 475 -5.02 -22.60 -5.70
CA ARG A 475 -6.12 -23.26 -5.02
C ARG A 475 -7.06 -23.88 -6.06
N HIS A 476 -7.41 -25.14 -5.88
CA HIS A 476 -8.48 -25.79 -6.65
C HIS A 476 -9.85 -25.41 -6.05
N PHE A 477 -10.69 -24.76 -6.83
CA PHE A 477 -12.05 -24.36 -6.45
C PHE A 477 -13.06 -25.42 -6.91
N HIS A 478 -13.00 -26.61 -6.31
CA HIS A 478 -13.79 -27.78 -6.72
C HIS A 478 -15.32 -27.59 -6.62
N THR A 479 -15.78 -26.62 -5.85
CA THR A 479 -17.20 -26.23 -5.75
C THR A 479 -17.47 -24.84 -6.33
N GLY A 480 -16.52 -24.30 -7.12
CA GLY A 480 -16.59 -22.94 -7.60
C GLY A 480 -16.13 -21.88 -6.62
N PHE A 481 -16.22 -20.60 -6.99
CA PHE A 481 -15.80 -19.47 -6.16
C PHE A 481 -16.85 -18.35 -6.06
N THR A 482 -17.94 -18.39 -6.83
CA THR A 482 -18.87 -17.26 -6.92
C THR A 482 -19.64 -17.02 -5.61
N TRP A 483 -19.86 -18.04 -4.81
CA TRP A 483 -20.54 -18.00 -3.51
C TRP A 483 -19.62 -17.59 -2.34
N LEU A 484 -18.31 -17.52 -2.55
CA LEU A 484 -17.35 -17.21 -1.50
C LEU A 484 -17.43 -15.72 -1.11
N SER A 485 -17.77 -15.45 0.14
CA SER A 485 -17.96 -14.08 0.65
C SER A 485 -16.67 -13.45 1.20
N LYS A 486 -15.71 -14.27 1.65
CA LYS A 486 -14.45 -13.84 2.26
C LYS A 486 -13.29 -14.55 1.59
N LEU A 487 -12.67 -13.87 0.64
CA LEU A 487 -11.48 -14.34 -0.06
C LEU A 487 -10.23 -13.65 0.48
N THR A 488 -9.17 -14.42 0.67
CA THR A 488 -7.84 -13.92 0.98
C THR A 488 -7.17 -13.34 -0.27
N GLY A 489 -6.12 -12.52 -0.09
CA GLY A 489 -5.36 -11.98 -1.21
C GLY A 489 -4.75 -13.08 -2.10
N LYS A 490 -4.36 -14.23 -1.53
CA LYS A 490 -3.89 -15.38 -2.30
C LYS A 490 -5.01 -15.98 -3.16
N GLU A 491 -6.19 -16.16 -2.61
CA GLU A 491 -7.33 -16.70 -3.34
C GLU A 491 -7.77 -15.79 -4.49
N HIS A 492 -7.73 -14.46 -4.31
CA HIS A 492 -7.95 -13.54 -5.44
C HIS A 492 -6.91 -13.72 -6.55
N LYS A 493 -5.62 -13.91 -6.20
CA LYS A 493 -4.58 -14.22 -7.20
C LYS A 493 -4.82 -15.56 -7.90
N ASP A 494 -5.28 -16.56 -7.16
CA ASP A 494 -5.57 -17.88 -7.72
C ASP A 494 -6.80 -17.83 -8.66
N ILE A 495 -7.83 -17.04 -8.30
CA ILE A 495 -8.97 -16.76 -9.20
C ILE A 495 -8.50 -16.04 -10.47
N ALA A 496 -7.62 -15.04 -10.37
CA ALA A 496 -7.08 -14.34 -11.54
C ALA A 496 -6.47 -15.30 -12.57
N ARG A 497 -5.78 -16.35 -12.10
CA ARG A 497 -5.11 -17.34 -12.96
C ARG A 497 -6.07 -18.18 -13.80
N ILE A 498 -7.28 -18.42 -13.31
CA ILE A 498 -8.27 -19.28 -13.96
C ILE A 498 -9.39 -18.47 -14.62
N LEU A 499 -9.54 -17.18 -14.28
CA LEU A 499 -10.71 -16.36 -14.61
C LEU A 499 -10.96 -16.29 -16.12
N LEU A 500 -9.91 -16.10 -16.92
CA LEU A 500 -10.06 -16.05 -18.38
C LEU A 500 -10.60 -17.36 -18.92
N GLY A 501 -10.04 -18.49 -18.49
CA GLY A 501 -10.45 -19.83 -18.93
C GLY A 501 -11.90 -20.15 -18.60
N VAL A 502 -12.40 -19.72 -17.42
CA VAL A 502 -13.81 -19.94 -17.05
C VAL A 502 -14.76 -18.91 -17.66
N ALA A 503 -14.26 -17.75 -18.10
CA ALA A 503 -15.06 -16.68 -18.70
C ALA A 503 -15.21 -16.80 -20.23
N VAL A 504 -14.31 -17.54 -20.91
CA VAL A 504 -14.38 -17.73 -22.36
C VAL A 504 -15.68 -18.40 -22.75
N ASN A 505 -16.37 -17.84 -23.76
CA ASN A 505 -17.61 -18.37 -24.31
C ASN A 505 -18.69 -18.69 -23.26
N LEU A 506 -18.81 -17.85 -22.22
CA LEU A 506 -19.97 -17.92 -21.33
C LEU A 506 -21.24 -17.65 -22.12
N ASP A 507 -22.24 -18.51 -21.96
CA ASP A 507 -23.57 -18.27 -22.52
C ASP A 507 -24.25 -17.15 -21.73
N LEU A 508 -24.35 -16.02 -22.37
CA LEU A 508 -24.98 -14.82 -21.82
C LEU A 508 -26.41 -14.67 -22.36
N SER A 509 -27.17 -15.75 -22.41
CA SER A 509 -28.54 -15.87 -22.93
C SER A 509 -29.15 -14.55 -23.45
N GLY A 510 -29.02 -14.31 -24.77
CA GLY A 510 -29.57 -13.17 -25.49
C GLY A 510 -28.66 -11.96 -25.70
N VAL A 511 -27.40 -11.98 -25.26
CA VAL A 511 -26.42 -10.92 -25.51
C VAL A 511 -25.36 -11.44 -26.51
N ARG A 512 -25.31 -10.87 -27.70
CA ARG A 512 -24.36 -11.25 -28.80
C ARG A 512 -22.88 -10.93 -28.49
N THR A 513 -22.39 -11.05 -27.22
CA THR A 513 -21.16 -10.38 -26.84
C THR A 513 -20.23 -11.19 -25.93
N SER A 514 -20.30 -12.53 -25.95
CA SER A 514 -19.36 -13.40 -25.24
C SER A 514 -17.90 -13.08 -25.59
N ALA A 515 -17.61 -12.80 -26.86
CA ALA A 515 -16.27 -12.39 -27.30
C ALA A 515 -15.82 -11.06 -26.66
N ARG A 516 -16.70 -10.05 -26.60
CA ARG A 516 -16.37 -8.75 -25.98
C ARG A 516 -16.11 -8.90 -24.46
N LEU A 517 -16.91 -9.71 -23.77
CA LEU A 517 -16.68 -10.01 -22.35
C LEU A 517 -15.31 -10.67 -22.16
N THR A 518 -14.97 -11.65 -22.99
CA THR A 518 -13.66 -12.30 -22.98
C THR A 518 -12.52 -11.30 -23.20
N HIS A 519 -12.68 -10.34 -24.12
CA HIS A 519 -11.71 -9.26 -24.34
C HIS A 519 -11.52 -8.39 -23.11
N VAL A 520 -12.61 -7.94 -22.47
CA VAL A 520 -12.54 -7.11 -21.25
C VAL A 520 -11.84 -7.86 -20.09
N VAL A 521 -12.20 -9.14 -19.88
CA VAL A 521 -11.55 -9.95 -18.86
C VAL A 521 -10.06 -10.13 -19.15
N ARG A 522 -9.70 -10.39 -20.42
CA ARG A 522 -8.31 -10.54 -20.84
C ARG A 522 -7.52 -9.25 -20.66
N ALA A 523 -8.02 -8.11 -21.13
CA ALA A 523 -7.37 -6.82 -21.00
C ALA A 523 -7.08 -6.46 -19.55
N LEU A 524 -8.06 -6.67 -18.65
CA LEU A 524 -7.86 -6.48 -17.22
C LEU A 524 -6.78 -7.40 -16.65
N LEU A 525 -6.78 -8.68 -17.02
CA LEU A 525 -5.78 -9.64 -16.55
C LEU A 525 -4.39 -9.32 -17.12
N ASP A 526 -4.29 -8.96 -18.39
CA ASP A 526 -3.04 -8.53 -19.03
C ASP A 526 -2.44 -7.33 -18.27
N PHE A 527 -3.26 -6.32 -17.97
CA PHE A 527 -2.81 -5.19 -17.12
C PHE A 527 -2.34 -5.65 -15.74
N ILE A 528 -3.12 -6.50 -15.05
CA ILE A 528 -2.78 -7.00 -13.72
C ILE A 528 -1.44 -7.76 -13.75
N TYR A 529 -1.20 -8.60 -14.75
CA TYR A 529 0.03 -9.37 -14.86
C TYR A 529 1.22 -8.51 -15.25
N LEU A 530 1.09 -7.64 -16.25
CA LEU A 530 2.13 -6.70 -16.68
C LEU A 530 2.58 -5.79 -15.51
N SER A 531 1.63 -5.33 -14.69
CA SER A 531 1.93 -4.49 -13.52
C SER A 531 2.78 -5.20 -12.45
N GLN A 532 2.84 -6.53 -12.48
CA GLN A 532 3.58 -7.36 -11.52
C GLN A 532 4.93 -7.87 -12.06
N TYR A 533 5.30 -7.50 -13.27
CA TYR A 533 6.59 -7.92 -13.83
C TYR A 533 7.75 -7.43 -12.96
N PRO A 534 8.76 -8.28 -12.74
CA PRO A 534 9.97 -7.90 -12.00
C PRO A 534 10.72 -6.75 -12.66
N VAL A 535 10.76 -6.74 -13.98
CA VAL A 535 11.34 -5.69 -14.80
C VAL A 535 10.33 -5.31 -15.86
N ASN A 536 9.98 -4.04 -15.91
CA ASN A 536 9.18 -3.48 -17.00
C ASN A 536 10.10 -2.76 -17.98
N THR A 537 9.77 -2.82 -19.26
CA THR A 537 10.45 -2.08 -20.32
C THR A 537 9.55 -0.98 -20.87
N THR A 538 10.10 -0.09 -21.70
CA THR A 538 9.29 0.90 -22.41
C THR A 538 8.20 0.23 -23.24
N GLU A 539 8.45 -0.97 -23.79
CA GLU A 539 7.46 -1.76 -24.54
C GLU A 539 6.39 -2.37 -23.64
N SER A 540 6.78 -3.01 -22.51
CA SER A 540 5.80 -3.59 -21.59
C SER A 540 4.94 -2.51 -20.91
N LEU A 541 5.48 -1.31 -20.66
CA LEU A 541 4.70 -0.17 -20.18
C LEU A 541 3.69 0.30 -21.21
N LYS A 542 4.08 0.31 -22.51
CA LYS A 542 3.14 0.60 -23.60
C LYS A 542 2.04 -0.47 -23.70
N ALA A 543 2.41 -1.76 -23.65
CA ALA A 543 1.45 -2.85 -23.63
C ALA A 543 0.48 -2.78 -22.44
N MET A 544 0.95 -2.27 -21.29
CA MET A 544 0.12 -2.04 -20.12
C MET A 544 -0.87 -0.89 -20.33
N ASP A 545 -0.45 0.20 -20.99
CA ASP A 545 -1.34 1.28 -21.41
C ASP A 545 -2.36 0.79 -22.44
N ASP A 546 -1.92 0.01 -23.43
CA ASP A 546 -2.81 -0.57 -24.48
C ASP A 546 -3.86 -1.53 -23.89
N ALA A 547 -3.54 -2.27 -22.82
CA ALA A 547 -4.48 -3.15 -22.12
C ALA A 547 -5.59 -2.39 -21.37
N LEU A 548 -5.47 -1.07 -21.21
CA LEU A 548 -6.48 -0.22 -20.59
C LEU A 548 -7.42 0.46 -21.60
N LEU A 549 -7.10 0.40 -22.90
CA LEU A 549 -7.91 0.92 -23.99
C LEU A 549 -8.96 -0.10 -24.44
#